data_7734e460d544fe3d36ced5036573b306
#
_entry.id   7734e460d544fe3d36ced5036573b306
#
_cell.length_a   1.000
_cell.length_b   1.000
_cell.length_c   1.000
_cell.angle_alpha   90.00
_cell.angle_beta   90.00
_cell.angle_gamma   90.00
#
_symmetry.space_group_name_H-M   'P 1'
#
loop_
_entity.id
_entity.type
_entity.pdbx_description
1 polymer ?
#
loop_
_entity_poly.entity_id
_entity_poly.type
_entity_poly.pdbx_seq_one_letter_code
_entity_poly.pdbx_strand_id
1 'polypeptide(L)'
;IAIFVTQIIYHYIINQTVSNLAGKKQVLSNAQLTNCYLIQTARVFRVLQDAITQRFTASELGMFYLSPQIYAVLTSPIFVNLNKANQDLLVSTDTLSQNNREQIFASDVKMYFNYFDSSDQTYASLTNFEGTNQIVEAGLGLLARTQENLTSSLDDFGYIYRSTLNDLLLKNNM
;
A
#
# COMPACT_ATOMS: atom_id res chain seq x y z
N ILE A 1 12.93 -15.01 -50.72
CA ILE A 1 11.63 -14.57 -50.14
C ILE A 1 11.41 -15.27 -48.79
N ALA A 2 11.53 -16.61 -48.69
CA ALA A 2 11.31 -17.35 -47.43
C ALA A 2 12.17 -16.84 -46.26
N ILE A 3 13.47 -16.63 -46.47
CA ILE A 3 14.42 -16.17 -45.43
C ILE A 3 14.01 -14.78 -44.91
N PHE A 4 13.54 -13.89 -45.78
CA PHE A 4 13.12 -12.55 -45.40
C PHE A 4 11.86 -12.55 -44.54
N VAL A 5 10.88 -13.41 -44.88
CA VAL A 5 9.65 -13.60 -44.10
C VAL A 5 9.98 -14.19 -42.71
N THR A 6 10.87 -15.16 -42.61
CA THR A 6 11.30 -15.76 -41.36
C THR A 6 12.00 -14.70 -40.46
N GLN A 7 12.83 -13.83 -41.02
CA GLN A 7 13.46 -12.75 -40.24
C GLN A 7 12.44 -11.73 -39.70
N ILE A 8 11.44 -11.37 -40.47
CA ILE A 8 10.37 -10.47 -40.01
C ILE A 8 9.58 -11.08 -38.87
N ILE A 9 9.19 -12.35 -38.99
CA ILE A 9 8.46 -13.10 -37.96
C ILE A 9 9.31 -13.17 -36.68
N TYR A 10 10.61 -13.50 -36.80
CA TYR A 10 11.52 -13.59 -35.69
C TYR A 10 11.67 -12.24 -34.95
N HIS A 11 11.86 -11.14 -35.69
CA HIS A 11 11.90 -9.80 -35.13
C HIS A 11 10.61 -9.41 -34.43
N TYR A 12 9.46 -9.75 -34.99
CA TYR A 12 8.18 -9.48 -34.36
C TYR A 12 8.01 -10.24 -33.05
N ILE A 13 8.38 -11.54 -33.01
CA ILE A 13 8.29 -12.36 -31.80
C ILE A 13 9.23 -11.84 -30.71
N ILE A 14 10.47 -11.47 -31.07
CA ILE A 14 11.42 -10.90 -30.10
C ILE A 14 10.89 -9.60 -29.54
N ASN A 15 10.41 -8.67 -30.37
CA ASN A 15 9.91 -7.40 -29.92
C ASN A 15 8.70 -7.56 -28.98
N GLN A 16 7.78 -8.47 -29.30
CA GLN A 16 6.66 -8.77 -28.40
C GLN A 16 7.13 -9.37 -27.07
N THR A 17 8.09 -10.28 -27.09
CA THR A 17 8.63 -10.92 -25.88
C THR A 17 9.32 -9.88 -24.98
N VAL A 18 10.13 -9.01 -25.56
CA VAL A 18 10.83 -7.93 -24.85
C VAL A 18 9.83 -6.93 -24.24
N SER A 19 8.81 -6.53 -25.01
CA SER A 19 7.76 -5.64 -24.53
C SER A 19 6.98 -6.23 -23.36
N ASN A 20 6.60 -7.52 -23.44
CA ASN A 20 5.90 -8.23 -22.37
C ASN A 20 6.76 -8.36 -21.09
N LEU A 21 8.06 -8.62 -21.25
CA LEU A 21 9.00 -8.66 -20.13
C LEU A 21 9.16 -7.29 -19.45
N ALA A 22 9.26 -6.24 -20.24
CA ALA A 22 9.35 -4.87 -19.71
C ALA A 22 8.09 -4.48 -18.92
N GLY A 23 6.90 -4.80 -19.44
CA GLY A 23 5.62 -4.58 -18.75
C GLY A 23 5.55 -5.34 -17.41
N LYS A 24 5.90 -6.63 -17.40
CA LYS A 24 5.91 -7.43 -16.17
C LYS A 24 6.90 -6.90 -15.13
N LYS A 25 8.08 -6.46 -15.57
CA LYS A 25 9.09 -5.84 -14.69
C LYS A 25 8.54 -4.55 -14.07
N GLN A 26 7.83 -3.74 -14.83
CA GLN A 26 7.25 -2.49 -14.33
C GLN A 26 6.16 -2.77 -13.27
N VAL A 27 5.26 -3.72 -13.53
CA VAL A 27 4.25 -4.15 -12.53
C VAL A 27 4.90 -4.60 -11.24
N LEU A 28 5.92 -5.47 -11.32
CA LEU A 28 6.64 -5.94 -10.14
C LEU A 28 7.32 -4.79 -9.39
N SER A 29 7.97 -3.87 -10.09
CA SER A 29 8.61 -2.70 -9.49
C SER A 29 7.60 -1.81 -8.76
N ASN A 30 6.43 -1.56 -9.38
CA ASN A 30 5.38 -0.75 -8.78
C ASN A 30 4.75 -1.44 -7.57
N ALA A 31 4.53 -2.76 -7.62
CA ALA A 31 4.05 -3.54 -6.48
C ALA A 31 5.04 -3.49 -5.30
N GLN A 32 6.34 -3.64 -5.55
CA GLN A 32 7.37 -3.51 -4.51
C GLN A 32 7.43 -2.11 -3.91
N LEU A 33 7.26 -1.06 -4.73
CA LEU A 33 7.21 0.32 -4.27
C LEU A 33 5.97 0.57 -3.40
N THR A 34 4.81 0.07 -3.80
CA THR A 34 3.58 0.13 -3.01
C THR A 34 3.78 -0.56 -1.66
N ASN A 35 4.38 -1.75 -1.63
CA ASN A 35 4.71 -2.44 -0.38
C ASN A 35 5.66 -1.64 0.52
N CYS A 36 6.68 -1.02 -0.06
CA CYS A 36 7.60 -0.18 0.70
C CYS A 36 6.85 0.96 1.41
N TYR A 37 5.95 1.65 0.72
CA TYR A 37 5.16 2.72 1.32
C TYR A 37 4.10 2.20 2.31
N LEU A 38 3.50 1.03 2.08
CA LEU A 38 2.61 0.40 3.05
C LEU A 38 3.34 0.09 4.37
N ILE A 39 4.55 -0.48 4.30
CA ILE A 39 5.37 -0.74 5.49
C ILE A 39 5.73 0.57 6.20
N GLN A 40 6.10 1.62 5.46
CA GLN A 40 6.38 2.93 6.04
C GLN A 40 5.15 3.52 6.72
N THR A 41 3.97 3.39 6.10
CA THR A 41 2.69 3.81 6.68
C THR A 41 2.42 3.10 8.01
N ALA A 42 2.51 1.79 8.05
CA ALA A 42 2.32 1.03 9.28
C ALA A 42 3.30 1.46 10.40
N ARG A 43 4.57 1.67 10.04
CA ARG A 43 5.59 2.16 10.98
C ARG A 43 5.27 3.54 11.53
N VAL A 44 4.88 4.47 10.67
CA VAL A 44 4.52 5.83 11.04
C VAL A 44 3.36 5.84 12.03
N PHE A 45 2.30 5.10 11.73
CA PHE A 45 1.14 5.04 12.62
C PHE A 45 1.45 4.35 13.92
N ARG A 46 2.33 3.36 13.93
CA ARG A 46 2.79 2.76 15.19
C ARG A 46 3.50 3.76 16.08
N VAL A 47 4.45 4.51 15.52
CA VAL A 47 5.19 5.55 16.26
C VAL A 47 4.24 6.64 16.75
N LEU A 48 3.29 7.08 15.91
CA LEU A 48 2.30 8.09 16.28
C LEU A 48 1.39 7.59 17.41
N GLN A 49 0.91 6.36 17.34
CA GLN A 49 0.12 5.73 18.39
C GLN A 49 0.89 5.66 19.71
N ASP A 50 2.13 5.20 19.68
CA ASP A 50 2.96 5.08 20.88
C ASP A 50 3.26 6.46 21.49
N ALA A 51 3.43 7.50 20.68
CA ALA A 51 3.60 8.88 21.15
C ALA A 51 2.33 9.45 21.79
N ILE A 52 1.14 9.19 21.19
CA ILE A 52 -0.15 9.67 21.72
C ILE A 52 -0.52 8.95 23.01
N THR A 53 -0.28 7.65 23.09
CA THR A 53 -0.59 6.84 24.28
C THR A 53 0.45 7.00 25.38
N GLN A 54 1.48 7.80 25.18
CA GLN A 54 2.60 8.01 26.11
C GLN A 54 3.27 6.68 26.55
N ARG A 55 3.20 5.66 25.70
CA ARG A 55 3.81 4.36 25.97
C ARG A 55 5.32 4.42 26.10
N PHE A 56 5.93 5.39 25.40
CA PHE A 56 7.34 5.69 25.46
C PHE A 56 7.55 7.19 25.65
N THR A 57 8.50 7.55 26.47
CA THR A 57 8.93 8.94 26.60
C THR A 57 9.70 9.37 25.35
N ALA A 58 9.73 10.66 25.06
CA ALA A 58 10.48 11.21 23.91
C ALA A 58 11.96 10.81 23.94
N SER A 59 12.55 10.67 25.13
CA SER A 59 13.94 10.25 25.32
C SER A 59 14.16 8.77 24.97
N GLU A 60 13.20 7.89 25.25
CA GLU A 60 13.28 6.46 24.93
C GLU A 60 13.15 6.19 23.42
N LEU A 61 12.39 7.01 22.71
CA LEU A 61 12.28 6.93 21.26
C LEU A 61 13.49 7.51 20.53
N GLY A 62 14.43 8.14 21.24
CA GLY A 62 15.59 8.79 20.63
C GLY A 62 15.22 9.90 19.64
N MET A 63 13.98 10.33 19.65
CA MET A 63 13.46 11.37 18.77
C MET A 63 13.41 12.70 19.52
N PHE A 64 13.79 13.78 18.83
CA PHE A 64 13.38 15.10 19.23
C PHE A 64 11.85 15.09 19.38
N TYR A 65 11.34 15.56 20.50
CA TYR A 65 9.89 15.65 20.76
C TYR A 65 9.23 16.49 19.67
N LEU A 66 8.75 15.81 18.66
CA LEU A 66 7.89 16.42 17.65
C LEU A 66 6.47 16.34 18.18
N SER A 67 5.78 17.46 18.25
CA SER A 67 4.36 17.43 18.54
C SER A 67 3.66 16.51 17.51
N PRO A 68 2.57 15.82 17.88
CA PRO A 68 1.84 14.97 16.94
C PRO A 68 1.49 15.68 15.62
N GLN A 69 1.21 17.00 15.68
CA GLN A 69 0.92 17.81 14.50
C GLN A 69 2.13 17.96 13.57
N ILE A 70 3.31 18.21 14.11
CA ILE A 70 4.55 18.31 13.31
C ILE A 70 4.86 16.94 12.70
N TYR A 71 4.70 15.88 13.47
CA TYR A 71 4.89 14.52 12.96
C TYR A 71 3.91 14.20 11.82
N ALA A 72 2.64 14.58 11.95
CA ALA A 72 1.64 14.42 10.90
C ALA A 72 2.04 15.15 9.60
N VAL A 73 2.50 16.41 9.70
CA VAL A 73 2.97 17.18 8.54
C VAL A 73 4.17 16.52 7.86
N LEU A 74 5.15 16.04 8.65
CA LEU A 74 6.36 15.41 8.10
C LEU A 74 6.07 14.05 7.45
N THR A 75 5.01 13.37 7.86
CA THR A 75 4.68 12.04 7.35
C THR A 75 3.65 12.04 6.22
N SER A 76 2.93 13.14 6.03
CA SER A 76 1.93 13.28 4.95
C SER A 76 2.47 12.92 3.55
N PRO A 77 3.73 13.22 3.16
CA PRO A 77 4.26 12.82 1.86
C PRO A 77 4.26 11.31 1.61
N ILE A 78 4.31 10.49 2.66
CA ILE A 78 4.26 9.02 2.53
C ILE A 78 2.94 8.59 1.88
N PHE A 79 1.83 9.21 2.27
CA PHE A 79 0.50 8.91 1.71
C PHE A 79 0.35 9.39 0.28
N VAL A 80 0.90 10.56 -0.05
CA VAL A 80 0.94 11.06 -1.43
C VAL A 80 1.71 10.08 -2.31
N ASN A 81 2.86 9.61 -1.84
CA ASN A 81 3.68 8.65 -2.56
C ASN A 81 3.02 7.27 -2.63
N LEU A 82 2.36 6.81 -1.56
CA LEU A 82 1.60 5.56 -1.57
C LEU A 82 0.46 5.60 -2.59
N ASN A 83 -0.31 6.69 -2.60
CA ASN A 83 -1.38 6.88 -3.58
C ASN A 83 -0.82 6.85 -5.01
N LYS A 84 0.26 7.59 -5.26
CA LYS A 84 0.92 7.58 -6.57
C LYS A 84 1.40 6.19 -6.97
N ALA A 85 2.09 5.47 -6.08
CA ALA A 85 2.58 4.13 -6.36
C ALA A 85 1.43 3.16 -6.66
N ASN A 86 0.30 3.30 -5.97
CA ASN A 86 -0.90 2.51 -6.20
C ASN A 86 -1.52 2.80 -7.59
N GLN A 87 -1.58 4.08 -8.00
CA GLN A 87 -2.04 4.46 -9.34
C GLN A 87 -1.08 3.97 -10.43
N ASP A 88 0.22 4.11 -10.23
CA ASP A 88 1.23 3.62 -11.17
C ASP A 88 1.17 2.08 -11.30
N LEU A 89 0.87 1.37 -10.22
CA LEU A 89 0.63 -0.07 -10.24
C LEU A 89 -0.60 -0.38 -11.10
N LEU A 90 -1.73 0.29 -10.86
CA LEU A 90 -2.96 0.10 -11.63
C LEU A 90 -2.71 0.28 -13.14
N VAL A 91 -2.09 1.40 -13.54
CA VAL A 91 -1.80 1.70 -14.94
C VAL A 91 -0.87 0.65 -15.55
N SER A 92 0.15 0.21 -14.82
CA SER A 92 1.11 -0.78 -15.33
C SER A 92 0.47 -2.15 -15.60
N THR A 93 -0.64 -2.48 -14.94
CA THR A 93 -1.35 -3.77 -15.16
C THR A 93 -2.00 -3.88 -16.54
N ASP A 94 -2.20 -2.77 -17.25
CA ASP A 94 -2.72 -2.78 -18.62
C ASP A 94 -1.82 -3.54 -19.61
N THR A 95 -0.55 -3.70 -19.26
CA THR A 95 0.42 -4.47 -20.06
C THR A 95 0.32 -6.00 -19.84
N LEU A 96 -0.45 -6.44 -18.85
CA LEU A 96 -0.59 -7.85 -18.50
C LEU A 96 -1.69 -8.54 -19.30
N SER A 97 -1.59 -9.88 -19.39
CA SER A 97 -2.68 -10.71 -19.88
C SER A 97 -3.93 -10.60 -18.99
N GLN A 98 -5.09 -10.81 -19.57
CA GLN A 98 -6.37 -10.74 -18.85
C GLN A 98 -6.39 -11.64 -17.60
N ASN A 99 -5.92 -12.87 -17.72
CA ASN A 99 -5.87 -13.80 -16.58
C ASN A 99 -5.01 -13.29 -15.42
N ASN A 100 -3.85 -12.67 -15.71
CA ASN A 100 -3.00 -12.09 -14.67
C ASN A 100 -3.66 -10.85 -14.04
N ARG A 101 -4.35 -10.03 -14.84
CA ARG A 101 -5.12 -8.89 -14.31
C ARG A 101 -6.23 -9.34 -13.38
N GLU A 102 -7.00 -10.36 -13.75
CA GLU A 102 -8.06 -10.91 -12.91
C GLU A 102 -7.54 -11.42 -11.56
N GLN A 103 -6.33 -12.01 -11.52
CA GLN A 103 -5.70 -12.42 -10.28
C GLN A 103 -5.28 -11.24 -9.40
N ILE A 104 -4.71 -10.18 -9.99
CA ILE A 104 -4.29 -8.98 -9.27
C ILE A 104 -5.50 -8.21 -8.72
N PHE A 105 -6.59 -8.14 -9.48
CA PHE A 105 -7.82 -7.44 -9.10
C PHE A 105 -8.85 -8.33 -8.41
N ALA A 106 -8.49 -9.54 -7.99
CA ALA A 106 -9.38 -10.36 -7.18
C ALA A 106 -9.68 -9.66 -5.84
N SER A 107 -10.95 -9.67 -5.45
CA SER A 107 -11.40 -9.09 -4.17
C SER A 107 -11.16 -10.06 -3.00
N ASP A 108 -9.90 -10.39 -2.77
CA ASP A 108 -9.44 -11.36 -1.77
C ASP A 108 -8.64 -10.74 -0.62
N VAL A 109 -8.41 -9.43 -0.67
CA VAL A 109 -7.75 -8.68 0.42
C VAL A 109 -8.76 -8.40 1.53
N LYS A 110 -8.49 -8.88 2.74
CA LYS A 110 -9.34 -8.64 3.90
C LYS A 110 -8.93 -7.37 4.63
N MET A 111 -9.84 -6.41 4.67
CA MET A 111 -9.71 -5.18 5.43
C MET A 111 -10.51 -5.26 6.71
N TYR A 112 -9.85 -5.20 7.86
CA TYR A 112 -10.43 -5.47 9.17
C TYR A 112 -10.90 -4.18 9.84
N PHE A 113 -12.17 -4.12 10.22
CA PHE A 113 -12.79 -2.93 10.83
C PHE A 113 -12.81 -2.93 12.35
N ASN A 114 -12.58 -4.09 13.00
CA ASN A 114 -12.70 -4.20 14.46
C ASN A 114 -11.34 -4.19 15.15
N TYR A 115 -11.34 -3.67 16.36
CA TYR A 115 -10.19 -3.62 17.24
C TYR A 115 -9.68 -5.03 17.62
N PHE A 116 -8.43 -5.11 18.07
CA PHE A 116 -7.67 -6.35 18.28
C PHE A 116 -8.32 -7.38 19.24
N ASP A 117 -9.29 -6.96 20.03
CA ASP A 117 -9.83 -7.75 21.16
C ASP A 117 -11.24 -8.32 20.93
N SER A 118 -11.86 -8.08 19.79
CA SER A 118 -13.18 -8.63 19.52
C SER A 118 -13.08 -10.06 18.95
N SER A 119 -13.78 -10.99 19.56
CA SER A 119 -13.94 -12.37 19.06
C SER A 119 -14.60 -12.42 17.68
N ASP A 120 -15.35 -11.38 17.31
CA ASP A 120 -16.01 -11.23 16.01
C ASP A 120 -15.21 -10.27 15.13
N GLN A 121 -14.39 -10.86 14.24
CA GLN A 121 -13.64 -10.09 13.25
C GLN A 121 -14.54 -9.77 12.07
N THR A 122 -14.97 -8.51 11.96
CA THR A 122 -15.63 -8.03 10.76
C THR A 122 -14.58 -7.53 9.76
N TYR A 123 -14.69 -7.97 8.53
CA TYR A 123 -13.83 -7.54 7.43
C TYR A 123 -14.64 -7.33 6.15
N ALA A 124 -14.16 -6.47 5.27
CA ALA A 124 -14.59 -6.40 3.89
C ALA A 124 -13.52 -7.04 2.99
N SER A 125 -13.95 -7.76 1.97
CA SER A 125 -13.06 -8.27 0.92
C SER A 125 -12.99 -7.24 -0.20
N LEU A 126 -11.80 -6.71 -0.44
CA LEU A 126 -11.54 -5.68 -1.43
C LEU A 126 -10.44 -6.14 -2.39
N THR A 127 -10.32 -5.44 -3.51
CA THR A 127 -9.13 -5.55 -4.36
C THR A 127 -7.95 -4.89 -3.64
N ASN A 128 -6.74 -5.26 -4.04
CA ASN A 128 -5.52 -4.61 -3.54
C ASN A 128 -5.54 -3.09 -3.73
N PHE A 129 -6.02 -2.64 -4.90
CA PHE A 129 -6.12 -1.23 -5.23
C PHE A 129 -7.08 -0.47 -4.31
N GLU A 130 -8.28 -1.00 -4.10
CA GLU A 130 -9.29 -0.42 -3.20
C GLU A 130 -8.82 -0.42 -1.74
N GLY A 131 -8.22 -1.53 -1.28
CA GLY A 131 -7.67 -1.64 0.06
C GLY A 131 -6.57 -0.61 0.31
N THR A 132 -5.65 -0.42 -0.64
CA THR A 132 -4.60 0.59 -0.54
C THR A 132 -5.18 2.01 -0.51
N ASN A 133 -6.19 2.32 -1.34
CA ASN A 133 -6.86 3.61 -1.31
C ASN A 133 -7.53 3.87 0.05
N GLN A 134 -8.19 2.89 0.63
CA GLN A 134 -8.79 3.04 1.97
C GLN A 134 -7.73 3.32 3.05
N ILE A 135 -6.55 2.69 2.98
CA ILE A 135 -5.45 3.03 3.89
C ILE A 135 -4.99 4.48 3.71
N VAL A 136 -4.87 4.95 2.47
CA VAL A 136 -4.51 6.35 2.18
C VAL A 136 -5.55 7.30 2.77
N GLU A 137 -6.82 7.07 2.52
CA GLU A 137 -7.93 7.91 3.00
C GLU A 137 -8.00 7.93 4.54
N ALA A 138 -7.95 6.75 5.16
CA ALA A 138 -7.96 6.63 6.62
C ALA A 138 -6.73 7.31 7.25
N GLY A 139 -5.56 7.14 6.64
CA GLY A 139 -4.32 7.76 7.11
C GLY A 139 -4.37 9.28 7.02
N LEU A 140 -4.75 9.84 5.89
CA LEU A 140 -4.90 11.29 5.73
C LEU A 140 -5.99 11.85 6.65
N GLY A 141 -7.10 11.13 6.83
CA GLY A 141 -8.16 11.50 7.76
C GLY A 141 -7.67 11.57 9.21
N LEU A 142 -6.84 10.62 9.65
CA LEU A 142 -6.23 10.67 10.99
C LEU A 142 -5.24 11.83 11.14
N LEU A 143 -4.39 12.07 10.15
CA LEU A 143 -3.40 13.15 10.20
C LEU A 143 -4.05 14.55 10.20
N ALA A 144 -5.27 14.67 9.71
CA ALA A 144 -6.05 15.93 9.73
C ALA A 144 -6.72 16.22 11.08
N ARG A 145 -6.76 15.25 12.02
CA ARG A 145 -7.43 15.42 13.31
C ARG A 145 -6.61 16.25 14.30
N THR A 146 -7.31 16.94 15.21
CA THR A 146 -6.66 17.60 16.35
C THR A 146 -6.09 16.57 17.34
N GLN A 147 -5.16 17.00 18.19
CA GLN A 147 -4.53 16.10 19.17
C GLN A 147 -5.56 15.45 20.12
N GLU A 148 -6.58 16.18 20.54
CA GLU A 148 -7.65 15.65 21.40
C GLU A 148 -8.45 14.55 20.71
N ASN A 149 -8.73 14.72 19.43
CA ASN A 149 -9.47 13.74 18.63
C ASN A 149 -8.61 12.52 18.22
N LEU A 150 -7.28 12.67 18.20
CA LEU A 150 -6.37 11.56 17.95
C LEU A 150 -6.36 10.54 19.09
N THR A 151 -6.45 10.98 20.35
CA THR A 151 -6.46 10.08 21.51
C THR A 151 -7.67 9.16 21.56
N SER A 152 -8.81 9.61 21.00
CA SER A 152 -10.05 8.81 20.93
C SER A 152 -10.12 7.89 19.70
N SER A 153 -9.11 7.93 18.83
CA SER A 153 -9.13 7.25 17.52
C SER A 153 -8.28 5.98 17.47
N LEU A 154 -8.11 5.29 18.60
CA LEU A 154 -7.27 4.08 18.69
C LEU A 154 -7.73 2.98 17.73
N ASP A 155 -9.03 2.87 17.47
CA ASP A 155 -9.59 1.90 16.52
C ASP A 155 -9.14 2.17 15.08
N ASP A 156 -9.07 3.46 14.68
CA ASP A 156 -8.60 3.84 13.35
C ASP A 156 -7.11 3.52 13.15
N PHE A 157 -6.29 3.69 14.19
CA PHE A 157 -4.89 3.25 14.16
C PHE A 157 -4.79 1.74 14.03
N GLY A 158 -5.61 1.01 14.81
CA GLY A 158 -5.70 -0.45 14.74
C GLY A 158 -6.10 -0.93 13.36
N TYR A 159 -7.09 -0.28 12.74
CA TYR A 159 -7.54 -0.56 11.38
C TYR A 159 -6.41 -0.43 10.35
N ILE A 160 -5.72 0.73 10.35
CA ILE A 160 -4.63 0.99 9.39
C ILE A 160 -3.51 -0.02 9.59
N TYR A 161 -3.04 -0.19 10.82
CA TYR A 161 -1.93 -1.06 11.13
C TYR A 161 -2.21 -2.52 10.76
N ARG A 162 -3.36 -3.04 11.15
CA ARG A 162 -3.74 -4.43 10.92
C ARG A 162 -3.99 -4.73 9.45
N SER A 163 -4.73 -3.86 8.77
CA SER A 163 -5.05 -4.06 7.36
C SER A 163 -3.82 -3.91 6.48
N THR A 164 -2.89 -3.00 6.83
CA THR A 164 -1.66 -2.79 6.06
C THR A 164 -0.71 -3.98 6.17
N LEU A 165 -0.49 -4.53 7.38
CA LEU A 165 0.53 -5.57 7.61
C LEU A 165 0.05 -7.00 7.30
N ASN A 166 -1.23 -7.19 7.01
CA ASN A 166 -1.79 -8.50 6.69
C ASN A 166 -1.90 -8.69 5.17
N ASP A 167 -3.13 -8.81 4.69
CA ASP A 167 -3.42 -9.27 3.34
C ASP A 167 -2.91 -8.33 2.24
N LEU A 168 -2.86 -7.00 2.48
CA LEU A 168 -2.33 -6.06 1.50
C LEU A 168 -0.85 -6.32 1.15
N LEU A 169 0.00 -6.50 2.17
CA LEU A 169 1.41 -6.82 1.94
C LEU A 169 1.59 -8.20 1.30
N LEU A 170 0.79 -9.19 1.71
CA LEU A 170 0.86 -10.52 1.15
C LEU A 170 0.48 -10.52 -0.33
N LYS A 171 -0.61 -9.82 -0.68
CA LYS A 171 -1.09 -9.74 -2.07
C LYS A 171 -0.08 -9.11 -3.02
N ASN A 172 0.59 -8.04 -2.61
CA ASN A 172 1.60 -7.38 -3.43
C ASN A 172 2.90 -8.19 -3.61
N ASN A 173 3.11 -9.23 -2.79
CA ASN A 173 4.28 -10.12 -2.89
C ASN A 173 4.01 -11.38 -3.74
N MET A 174 2.78 -11.60 -4.18
CA MET A 174 2.40 -12.70 -5.07
C MET A 174 2.64 -12.34 -6.54
#